data_967e9322afb5c1ef5c5116cba36e81ef
#
_entry.id   967e9322afb5c1ef5c5116cba36e81ef
#
_cell.length_a   1.000
_cell.length_b   1.000
_cell.length_c   1.000
_cell.angle_alpha   90.00
_cell.angle_beta   90.00
_cell.angle_gamma   90.00
#
_symmetry.space_group_name_H-M   'P 1'
#
loop_
_entity.id
_entity.type
_entity.pdbx_description
1 polymer ?
#
loop_
_entity_poly.entity_id
_entity_poly.type
_entity_poly.pdbx_seq_one_letter_code
_entity_poly.pdbx_strand_id
1 'polypeptide(L)'
;MYKIVKKEKLVEDIERFYLKAPLIARKVKAGQFVVIRINEDGERIPLTIAGYNRSNGIINIVSMRVGKTTSLLSSLKEGDSILDVVGPLGNASEIENFGRVICVGGGVGVAPIFPIARELKKTGNYVISIIGARSKDLLILKEEMGDTSDELYICSDDGSIGYHGFVSDFLKEYLEKNLTGNADKKKDKRITRIIAIGPALMMASVAEVTKPFNIKTIVSLNSIMVDGTGMCGACRVEVGGKTKFVCVDGPEFDGHQVNFDLLLSRQKTYCDHEKECMDLYKHKCRLPE
;
A
#
# COMPACT_ATOMS: atom_id res chain seq x y z
N MET A 1 -11.41 -11.85 19.36
CA MET A 1 -10.99 -12.57 18.15
C MET A 1 -11.80 -12.07 16.95
N TYR A 2 -11.19 -11.99 15.78
CA TYR A 2 -11.76 -11.43 14.55
C TYR A 2 -11.89 -12.52 13.49
N LYS A 3 -13.13 -12.89 13.18
CA LYS A 3 -13.43 -14.00 12.25
C LYS A 3 -13.11 -13.63 10.79
N ILE A 4 -12.44 -14.53 10.08
CA ILE A 4 -12.27 -14.48 8.62
C ILE A 4 -13.57 -14.96 8.00
N VAL A 5 -14.32 -14.04 7.38
CA VAL A 5 -15.62 -14.36 6.77
C VAL A 5 -15.53 -14.75 5.30
N LYS A 6 -14.43 -14.36 4.64
CA LYS A 6 -14.08 -14.75 3.28
C LYS A 6 -12.58 -14.64 3.10
N LYS A 7 -12.00 -15.55 2.33
CA LYS A 7 -10.63 -15.52 1.86
C LYS A 7 -10.61 -15.66 0.34
N GLU A 8 -9.82 -14.85 -0.34
CA GLU A 8 -9.76 -14.81 -1.78
C GLU A 8 -8.29 -14.78 -2.24
N LYS A 9 -7.90 -15.74 -3.07
CA LYS A 9 -6.59 -15.74 -3.70
C LYS A 9 -6.64 -14.77 -4.88
N LEU A 10 -5.87 -13.67 -4.82
CA LEU A 10 -5.79 -12.70 -5.91
C LEU A 10 -4.82 -13.18 -7.00
N VAL A 11 -3.62 -13.55 -6.59
CA VAL A 11 -2.57 -14.16 -7.41
C VAL A 11 -1.75 -15.11 -6.54
N GLU A 12 -0.71 -15.73 -7.09
CA GLU A 12 0.19 -16.53 -6.26
C GLU A 12 0.83 -15.67 -5.15
N ASP A 13 0.85 -16.21 -3.93
CA ASP A 13 1.37 -15.57 -2.71
C ASP A 13 0.67 -14.27 -2.28
N ILE A 14 -0.39 -13.81 -2.95
CA ILE A 14 -1.15 -12.63 -2.52
C ILE A 14 -2.62 -13.00 -2.33
N GLU A 15 -3.11 -12.74 -1.12
CA GLU A 15 -4.46 -13.10 -0.70
C GLU A 15 -5.17 -11.91 -0.06
N ARG A 16 -6.49 -11.86 -0.26
CA ARG A 16 -7.39 -10.88 0.36
C ARG A 16 -8.21 -11.59 1.45
N PHE A 17 -8.18 -11.03 2.65
CA PHE A 17 -8.92 -11.52 3.81
C PHE A 17 -10.01 -10.53 4.18
N TYR A 18 -11.23 -11.02 4.35
CA TYR A 18 -12.38 -10.26 4.81
C TYR A 18 -12.63 -10.57 6.29
N LEU A 19 -12.46 -9.57 7.14
CA LEU A 19 -12.51 -9.72 8.58
C LEU A 19 -13.79 -9.09 9.15
N LYS A 20 -14.48 -9.80 10.03
CA LYS A 20 -15.59 -9.24 10.79
C LYS A 20 -15.04 -8.33 11.89
N ALA A 21 -15.08 -7.03 11.66
CA ALA A 21 -14.54 -6.00 12.55
C ALA A 21 -15.46 -4.75 12.56
N PRO A 22 -16.68 -4.82 13.13
CA PRO A 22 -17.70 -3.79 12.96
C PRO A 22 -17.29 -2.44 13.54
N LEU A 23 -16.56 -2.39 14.65
CA LEU A 23 -16.09 -1.14 15.24
C LEU A 23 -15.07 -0.43 14.36
N ILE A 24 -14.18 -1.20 13.72
CA ILE A 24 -13.19 -0.67 12.78
C ILE A 24 -13.88 -0.24 11.49
N ALA A 25 -14.72 -1.12 10.89
CA ALA A 25 -15.41 -0.84 9.63
C ALA A 25 -16.26 0.43 9.67
N ARG A 26 -16.84 0.75 10.84
CA ARG A 26 -17.65 1.97 11.04
C ARG A 26 -16.83 3.26 10.97
N LYS A 27 -15.57 3.22 11.45
CA LYS A 27 -14.73 4.42 11.64
C LYS A 27 -13.67 4.60 10.56
N VAL A 28 -13.29 3.53 9.87
CA VAL A 28 -12.17 3.55 8.91
C VAL A 28 -12.41 4.49 7.74
N LYS A 29 -11.32 5.12 7.31
CA LYS A 29 -11.21 5.93 6.09
C LYS A 29 -10.07 5.39 5.22
N ALA A 30 -10.04 5.76 3.93
CA ALA A 30 -8.97 5.40 3.01
C ALA A 30 -7.59 5.82 3.55
N GLY A 31 -6.56 5.04 3.27
CA GLY A 31 -5.18 5.27 3.72
C GLY A 31 -4.86 4.75 5.13
N GLN A 32 -5.86 4.40 5.94
CA GLN A 32 -5.64 3.86 7.27
C GLN A 32 -5.33 2.36 7.25
N PHE A 33 -4.69 1.87 8.31
CA PHE A 33 -4.24 0.49 8.45
C PHE A 33 -4.71 -0.13 9.78
N VAL A 34 -4.48 -1.41 9.93
CA VAL A 34 -4.62 -2.16 11.18
C VAL A 34 -3.29 -2.82 11.54
N VAL A 35 -3.05 -3.03 12.82
CA VAL A 35 -2.02 -3.97 13.30
C VAL A 35 -2.74 -5.24 13.70
N ILE A 36 -2.30 -6.37 13.14
CA ILE A 36 -2.85 -7.68 13.46
C ILE A 36 -1.85 -8.54 14.23
N ARG A 37 -2.36 -9.44 15.08
CA ARG A 37 -1.63 -10.51 15.73
C ARG A 37 -2.46 -11.79 15.60
N ILE A 38 -1.89 -12.82 15.00
CA ILE A 38 -2.64 -14.02 14.60
C ILE A 38 -2.97 -14.90 15.80
N ASN A 39 -2.00 -15.16 16.68
CA ASN A 39 -2.11 -15.97 17.88
C ASN A 39 -1.27 -15.37 19.03
N GLU A 40 -1.24 -15.99 20.19
CA GLU A 40 -0.55 -15.47 21.38
C GLU A 40 0.96 -15.33 21.20
N ASP A 41 1.58 -16.25 20.46
CA ASP A 41 3.00 -16.23 20.10
C ASP A 41 3.30 -15.46 18.83
N GLY A 42 2.27 -14.82 18.24
CA GLY A 42 2.36 -14.13 16.95
C GLY A 42 2.98 -12.75 17.06
N GLU A 43 3.75 -12.40 16.05
CA GLU A 43 4.24 -11.04 15.86
C GLU A 43 3.09 -10.11 15.46
N ARG A 44 3.26 -8.82 15.77
CA ARG A 44 2.36 -7.77 15.28
C ARG A 44 2.84 -7.25 13.94
N ILE A 45 1.96 -7.26 12.95
CA ILE A 45 2.26 -6.71 11.62
C ILE A 45 1.21 -5.67 11.20
N PRO A 46 1.65 -4.54 10.60
CA PRO A 46 0.74 -3.56 10.02
C PRO A 46 0.26 -4.02 8.64
N LEU A 47 -1.04 -3.90 8.39
CA LEU A 47 -1.64 -4.16 7.07
C LEU A 47 -2.63 -3.04 6.75
N THR A 48 -2.48 -2.42 5.60
CA THR A 48 -3.40 -1.37 5.15
C THR A 48 -4.78 -1.96 4.85
N ILE A 49 -5.82 -1.23 5.25
CA ILE A 49 -7.20 -1.60 4.94
C ILE A 49 -7.46 -1.31 3.46
N ALA A 50 -7.55 -2.37 2.66
CA ALA A 50 -7.78 -2.29 1.22
C ALA A 50 -9.26 -2.06 0.85
N GLY A 51 -10.17 -2.19 1.81
CA GLY A 51 -11.57 -1.89 1.64
C GLY A 51 -12.39 -2.15 2.90
N TYR A 52 -13.59 -1.63 2.90
CA TYR A 52 -14.51 -1.78 4.04
C TYR A 52 -15.96 -1.72 3.61
N ASN A 53 -16.81 -2.42 4.37
CA ASN A 53 -18.26 -2.35 4.25
C ASN A 53 -18.85 -2.05 5.63
N ARG A 54 -19.40 -0.83 5.79
CA ARG A 54 -19.94 -0.36 7.07
C ARG A 54 -21.23 -1.07 7.47
N SER A 55 -22.08 -1.44 6.50
CA SER A 55 -23.39 -2.04 6.77
C SER A 55 -23.29 -3.44 7.36
N ASN A 56 -22.35 -4.26 6.89
CA ASN A 56 -22.11 -5.60 7.41
C ASN A 56 -20.88 -5.72 8.32
N GLY A 57 -20.21 -4.58 8.64
CA GLY A 57 -19.12 -4.51 9.60
C GLY A 57 -17.89 -5.33 9.19
N ILE A 58 -17.54 -5.28 7.91
CA ILE A 58 -16.41 -6.02 7.34
C ILE A 58 -15.34 -5.03 6.89
N ILE A 59 -14.08 -5.35 7.17
CA ILE A 59 -12.91 -4.76 6.53
C ILE A 59 -12.22 -5.82 5.70
N ASN A 60 -11.47 -5.42 4.66
CA ASN A 60 -10.56 -6.33 3.99
C ASN A 60 -9.13 -5.82 4.01
N ILE A 61 -8.21 -6.76 4.13
CA ILE A 61 -6.76 -6.57 4.08
C ILE A 61 -6.20 -7.47 3.00
N VAL A 62 -5.13 -7.02 2.36
CA VAL A 62 -4.39 -7.81 1.37
C VAL A 62 -3.00 -8.07 1.93
N SER A 63 -2.58 -9.33 1.89
CA SER A 63 -1.29 -9.78 2.40
C SER A 63 -0.53 -10.55 1.33
N MET A 64 0.76 -10.26 1.21
CA MET A 64 1.70 -11.02 0.42
C MET A 64 2.50 -11.94 1.33
N ARG A 65 2.61 -13.21 0.97
CA ARG A 65 3.36 -14.23 1.72
C ARG A 65 4.85 -14.06 1.53
N VAL A 66 5.50 -13.33 2.44
CA VAL A 66 6.95 -13.02 2.37
C VAL A 66 7.73 -13.46 3.60
N GLY A 67 7.09 -13.68 4.74
CA GLY A 67 7.73 -14.05 6.00
C GLY A 67 6.87 -15.00 6.83
N LYS A 68 7.35 -15.37 8.03
CA LYS A 68 6.68 -16.31 8.94
C LYS A 68 5.23 -15.90 9.23
N THR A 69 5.01 -14.66 9.67
CA THR A 69 3.67 -14.18 10.08
C THR A 69 2.70 -14.14 8.91
N THR A 70 3.13 -13.68 7.72
CA THR A 70 2.28 -13.68 6.54
C THR A 70 2.05 -15.08 5.97
N SER A 71 2.98 -16.04 6.16
CA SER A 71 2.78 -17.46 5.84
C SER A 71 1.75 -18.10 6.78
N LEU A 72 1.81 -17.78 8.08
CA LEU A 72 0.82 -18.23 9.06
C LEU A 72 -0.56 -17.65 8.74
N LEU A 73 -0.66 -16.36 8.40
CA LEU A 73 -1.91 -15.74 7.95
C LEU A 73 -2.47 -16.45 6.71
N SER A 74 -1.60 -16.76 5.74
CA SER A 74 -1.98 -17.48 4.53
C SER A 74 -2.47 -18.91 4.80
N SER A 75 -2.06 -19.56 5.88
CA SER A 75 -2.55 -20.89 6.27
C SER A 75 -3.97 -20.90 6.83
N LEU A 76 -4.46 -19.75 7.32
CA LEU A 76 -5.81 -19.63 7.87
C LEU A 76 -6.87 -19.75 6.76
N LYS A 77 -8.02 -20.30 7.15
CA LYS A 77 -9.18 -20.56 6.25
C LYS A 77 -10.35 -19.66 6.61
N GLU A 78 -11.35 -19.64 5.75
CA GLU A 78 -12.66 -19.07 6.09
C GLU A 78 -13.23 -19.77 7.31
N GLY A 79 -13.72 -18.99 8.26
CA GLY A 79 -14.20 -19.47 9.56
C GLY A 79 -13.19 -19.35 10.68
N ASP A 80 -11.89 -19.37 10.39
CA ASP A 80 -10.83 -19.14 11.37
C ASP A 80 -10.86 -17.71 11.92
N SER A 81 -10.12 -17.47 12.99
CA SER A 81 -10.07 -16.16 13.64
C SER A 81 -8.65 -15.67 13.85
N ILE A 82 -8.44 -14.37 13.69
CA ILE A 82 -7.27 -13.64 14.09
C ILE A 82 -7.46 -13.18 15.55
N LEU A 83 -6.45 -13.33 16.40
CA LEU A 83 -6.54 -13.01 17.80
C LEU A 83 -6.82 -11.53 18.05
N ASP A 84 -5.95 -10.66 17.51
CA ASP A 84 -6.08 -9.21 17.64
C ASP A 84 -6.09 -8.51 16.30
N VAL A 85 -6.95 -7.51 16.17
CA VAL A 85 -6.94 -6.52 15.10
C VAL A 85 -7.15 -5.14 15.74
N VAL A 86 -6.11 -4.35 15.76
CA VAL A 86 -6.12 -3.01 16.38
C VAL A 86 -6.21 -1.96 15.29
N GLY A 87 -7.18 -1.07 15.37
CA GLY A 87 -7.37 -0.01 14.38
C GLY A 87 -8.77 0.64 14.42
N PRO A 88 -9.07 1.54 13.46
CA PRO A 88 -8.17 2.00 12.42
C PRO A 88 -7.04 2.84 12.99
N LEU A 89 -5.83 2.68 12.45
CA LEU A 89 -4.62 3.39 12.84
C LEU A 89 -4.12 4.27 11.68
N GLY A 90 -3.24 5.20 12.02
CA GLY A 90 -2.70 6.17 11.07
C GLY A 90 -3.70 7.26 10.68
N ASN A 91 -3.19 8.30 10.06
CA ASN A 91 -4.01 9.37 9.50
C ASN A 91 -4.70 8.90 8.22
N ALA A 92 -5.93 9.33 8.01
CA ALA A 92 -6.62 9.09 6.76
C ALA A 92 -5.98 9.89 5.62
N SER A 93 -6.02 9.35 4.40
CA SER A 93 -5.65 10.11 3.20
C SER A 93 -6.48 11.39 3.08
N GLU A 94 -5.83 12.44 2.61
CA GLU A 94 -6.49 13.69 2.28
C GLU A 94 -7.33 13.49 1.01
N ILE A 95 -8.65 13.53 1.14
CA ILE A 95 -9.60 13.32 0.03
C ILE A 95 -10.40 14.60 -0.20
N GLU A 96 -10.03 15.32 -1.24
CA GLU A 96 -10.68 16.54 -1.70
C GLU A 96 -10.75 16.55 -3.22
N ASN A 97 -11.46 17.50 -3.81
CA ASN A 97 -11.42 17.70 -5.26
C ASN A 97 -10.16 18.52 -5.62
N PHE A 98 -9.11 17.81 -5.96
CA PHE A 98 -7.83 18.38 -6.41
C PHE A 98 -7.79 18.61 -7.93
N GLY A 99 -8.78 18.14 -8.69
CA GLY A 99 -8.80 18.17 -10.13
C GLY A 99 -8.25 16.88 -10.77
N ARG A 100 -7.08 16.91 -11.41
CA ARG A 100 -6.45 15.70 -12.00
C ARG A 100 -5.39 15.16 -11.06
N VAL A 101 -5.55 13.90 -10.69
CA VAL A 101 -4.67 13.19 -9.75
C VAL A 101 -4.12 11.92 -10.39
N ILE A 102 -2.88 11.56 -10.05
CA ILE A 102 -2.28 10.29 -10.46
C ILE A 102 -2.12 9.41 -9.22
N CYS A 103 -2.65 8.19 -9.29
CA CYS A 103 -2.49 7.15 -8.30
C CYS A 103 -1.51 6.09 -8.82
N VAL A 104 -0.34 5.94 -8.18
CA VAL A 104 0.70 4.99 -8.58
C VAL A 104 0.74 3.84 -7.58
N GLY A 105 0.51 2.62 -8.06
CA GLY A 105 0.55 1.40 -7.25
C GLY A 105 1.56 0.38 -7.76
N GLY A 106 2.46 -0.10 -6.89
CA GLY A 106 3.44 -1.13 -7.25
C GLY A 106 3.30 -2.41 -6.43
N GLY A 107 3.17 -3.56 -7.12
CA GLY A 107 2.99 -4.87 -6.49
C GLY A 107 1.78 -4.89 -5.54
N VAL A 108 1.98 -5.35 -4.30
CA VAL A 108 0.91 -5.36 -3.28
C VAL A 108 0.41 -3.95 -2.94
N GLY A 109 1.18 -2.89 -3.24
CA GLY A 109 0.79 -1.49 -3.03
C GLY A 109 -0.41 -1.04 -3.87
N VAL A 110 -0.84 -1.82 -4.87
CA VAL A 110 -2.10 -1.59 -5.57
C VAL A 110 -3.31 -1.75 -4.64
N ALA A 111 -3.22 -2.63 -3.64
CA ALA A 111 -4.32 -2.84 -2.70
C ALA A 111 -4.60 -1.62 -1.80
N PRO A 112 -3.61 -0.95 -1.17
CA PRO A 112 -3.84 0.28 -0.42
C PRO A 112 -4.18 1.50 -1.28
N ILE A 113 -3.68 1.62 -2.52
CA ILE A 113 -4.01 2.75 -3.39
C ILE A 113 -5.46 2.70 -3.89
N PHE A 114 -6.03 1.51 -4.04
CA PHE A 114 -7.39 1.31 -4.54
C PHE A 114 -8.47 2.09 -3.76
N PRO A 115 -8.59 1.98 -2.41
CA PRO A 115 -9.59 2.76 -1.67
C PRO A 115 -9.36 4.27 -1.77
N ILE A 116 -8.13 4.72 -1.91
CA ILE A 116 -7.80 6.14 -2.09
C ILE A 116 -8.29 6.63 -3.46
N ALA A 117 -7.94 5.93 -4.53
CA ALA A 117 -8.38 6.24 -5.89
C ALA A 117 -9.92 6.28 -5.98
N ARG A 118 -10.59 5.30 -5.36
CA ARG A 118 -12.04 5.23 -5.31
C ARG A 118 -12.69 6.43 -4.60
N GLU A 119 -12.17 6.84 -3.44
CA GLU A 119 -12.71 7.98 -2.73
C GLU A 119 -12.40 9.31 -3.45
N LEU A 120 -11.21 9.44 -4.05
CA LEU A 120 -10.87 10.59 -4.92
C LEU A 120 -11.82 10.70 -6.13
N LYS A 121 -12.12 9.57 -6.78
CA LYS A 121 -13.08 9.54 -7.90
C LYS A 121 -14.47 9.98 -7.47
N LYS A 122 -14.96 9.50 -6.33
CA LYS A 122 -16.25 9.91 -5.77
C LYS A 122 -16.33 11.40 -5.44
N THR A 123 -15.20 12.02 -5.10
CA THR A 123 -15.10 13.45 -4.78
C THR A 123 -15.01 14.32 -6.05
N GLY A 124 -15.07 13.72 -7.24
CA GLY A 124 -15.11 14.42 -8.52
C GLY A 124 -13.73 14.71 -9.13
N ASN A 125 -12.68 14.04 -8.65
CA ASN A 125 -11.37 14.10 -9.30
C ASN A 125 -11.37 13.31 -10.63
N TYR A 126 -10.55 13.77 -11.57
CA TYR A 126 -10.14 12.98 -12.70
C TYR A 126 -8.95 12.09 -12.27
N VAL A 127 -9.21 10.79 -12.14
CA VAL A 127 -8.25 9.84 -11.58
C VAL A 127 -7.52 9.10 -12.69
N ILE A 128 -6.21 9.23 -12.70
CA ILE A 128 -5.29 8.48 -13.56
C ILE A 128 -4.58 7.46 -12.68
N SER A 129 -4.71 6.18 -12.99
CA SER A 129 -4.02 5.12 -12.26
C SER A 129 -2.90 4.51 -13.09
N ILE A 130 -1.74 4.38 -12.47
CA ILE A 130 -0.57 3.68 -13.02
C ILE A 130 -0.27 2.54 -12.07
N ILE A 131 -0.50 1.30 -12.49
CA ILE A 131 -0.25 0.12 -11.66
C ILE A 131 0.80 -0.77 -12.30
N GLY A 132 1.64 -1.38 -11.47
CA GLY A 132 2.72 -2.22 -11.98
C GLY A 132 3.02 -3.42 -11.10
N ALA A 133 3.55 -4.44 -11.75
CA ALA A 133 4.06 -5.66 -11.13
C ALA A 133 5.27 -6.18 -11.92
N ARG A 134 5.99 -7.16 -11.37
CA ARG A 134 7.10 -7.80 -12.10
C ARG A 134 6.64 -8.48 -13.38
N SER A 135 5.46 -9.12 -13.35
CA SER A 135 4.86 -9.81 -14.48
C SER A 135 3.33 -9.68 -14.45
N LYS A 136 2.70 -10.03 -15.58
CA LYS A 136 1.23 -10.11 -15.70
C LYS A 136 0.58 -10.95 -14.60
N ASP A 137 1.21 -12.08 -14.23
CA ASP A 137 0.65 -13.04 -13.28
C ASP A 137 0.69 -12.55 -11.82
N LEU A 138 1.45 -11.48 -11.54
CA LEU A 138 1.54 -10.82 -10.23
C LEU A 138 0.74 -9.54 -10.14
N LEU A 139 0.04 -9.16 -11.21
CA LEU A 139 -0.78 -7.95 -11.23
C LEU A 139 -2.12 -8.18 -10.53
N ILE A 140 -2.38 -7.43 -9.47
CA ILE A 140 -3.62 -7.52 -8.68
C ILE A 140 -4.56 -6.36 -8.98
N LEU A 141 -5.86 -6.56 -8.73
CA LEU A 141 -6.91 -5.52 -8.74
C LEU A 141 -7.01 -4.69 -10.03
N LYS A 142 -6.61 -5.27 -11.17
CA LYS A 142 -6.63 -4.57 -12.46
C LYS A 142 -8.04 -4.06 -12.81
N GLU A 143 -9.04 -4.90 -12.64
CA GLU A 143 -10.43 -4.57 -13.00
C GLU A 143 -10.98 -3.51 -12.04
N GLU A 144 -10.81 -3.71 -10.73
CA GLU A 144 -11.27 -2.76 -9.72
C GLU A 144 -10.60 -1.37 -9.87
N MET A 145 -9.32 -1.33 -10.24
CA MET A 145 -8.63 -0.08 -10.53
C MET A 145 -9.16 0.57 -11.81
N GLY A 146 -9.48 -0.24 -12.83
CA GLY A 146 -10.11 0.25 -14.08
C GLY A 146 -11.45 0.91 -13.83
N ASP A 147 -12.31 0.28 -13.05
CA ASP A 147 -13.64 0.80 -12.70
C ASP A 147 -13.58 2.10 -11.87
N THR A 148 -12.47 2.33 -11.22
CA THR A 148 -12.28 3.49 -10.31
C THR A 148 -11.55 4.65 -10.97
N SER A 149 -10.94 4.43 -12.14
CA SER A 149 -10.08 5.41 -12.81
C SER A 149 -10.71 5.92 -14.10
N ASP A 150 -10.37 7.15 -14.48
CA ASP A 150 -10.68 7.69 -15.81
C ASP A 150 -9.69 7.18 -16.86
N GLU A 151 -8.44 6.97 -16.43
CA GLU A 151 -7.38 6.38 -17.24
C GLU A 151 -6.66 5.33 -16.39
N LEU A 152 -6.43 4.14 -16.94
CA LEU A 152 -5.63 3.08 -16.30
C LEU A 152 -4.46 2.71 -17.21
N TYR A 153 -3.26 2.81 -16.65
CA TYR A 153 -2.03 2.35 -17.29
C TYR A 153 -1.42 1.20 -16.50
N ILE A 154 -0.92 0.23 -17.21
CA ILE A 154 -0.33 -0.99 -16.64
C ILE A 154 1.12 -1.06 -17.07
N CYS A 155 2.01 -1.38 -16.13
CA CYS A 155 3.43 -1.61 -16.35
C CYS A 155 3.81 -3.03 -15.88
N SER A 156 4.74 -3.66 -16.58
CA SER A 156 5.36 -4.89 -16.11
C SER A 156 6.85 -4.87 -16.38
N ASP A 157 7.64 -5.32 -15.38
CA ASP A 157 9.10 -5.26 -15.46
C ASP A 157 9.63 -6.17 -16.59
N ASP A 158 8.93 -7.29 -16.84
CA ASP A 158 9.28 -8.28 -17.87
C ASP A 158 8.63 -8.04 -19.25
N GLY A 159 7.79 -6.99 -19.38
CA GLY A 159 7.09 -6.67 -20.62
C GLY A 159 5.92 -7.61 -20.97
N SER A 160 5.50 -8.48 -20.05
CA SER A 160 4.41 -9.45 -20.29
C SER A 160 3.03 -8.82 -20.42
N ILE A 161 2.86 -7.57 -19.97
CA ILE A 161 1.64 -6.78 -20.12
C ILE A 161 1.92 -5.27 -20.04
N GLY A 162 1.24 -4.50 -20.89
CA GLY A 162 1.27 -3.03 -20.86
C GLY A 162 2.64 -2.44 -21.22
N TYR A 163 3.05 -1.40 -20.48
CA TYR A 163 4.36 -0.78 -20.65
C TYR A 163 5.46 -1.69 -20.10
N HIS A 164 6.50 -1.92 -20.90
CA HIS A 164 7.67 -2.69 -20.48
C HIS A 164 8.63 -1.78 -19.70
N GLY A 165 8.69 -1.94 -18.39
CA GLY A 165 9.51 -1.15 -17.48
C GLY A 165 8.78 -0.80 -16.18
N PHE A 166 9.41 0.06 -15.38
CA PHE A 166 8.89 0.46 -14.07
C PHE A 166 7.80 1.52 -14.18
N VAL A 167 6.91 1.55 -13.19
CA VAL A 167 5.87 2.59 -13.08
C VAL A 167 6.44 4.01 -13.03
N SER A 168 7.66 4.18 -12.47
CA SER A 168 8.37 5.46 -12.44
C SER A 168 8.80 5.94 -13.82
N ASP A 169 9.24 5.02 -14.67
CA ASP A 169 9.70 5.33 -16.04
C ASP A 169 8.50 5.75 -16.90
N PHE A 170 7.41 4.97 -16.84
CA PHE A 170 6.16 5.34 -17.49
C PHE A 170 5.63 6.70 -16.99
N LEU A 171 5.66 6.93 -15.67
CA LEU A 171 5.23 8.20 -15.10
C LEU A 171 6.06 9.36 -15.64
N LYS A 172 7.39 9.21 -15.75
CA LYS A 172 8.28 10.22 -16.32
C LYS A 172 7.89 10.57 -17.74
N GLU A 173 7.76 9.56 -18.60
CA GLU A 173 7.35 9.76 -20.01
C GLU A 173 5.96 10.41 -20.10
N TYR A 174 5.03 9.98 -19.24
CA TYR A 174 3.69 10.54 -19.19
C TYR A 174 3.70 12.03 -18.82
N LEU A 175 4.49 12.42 -17.80
CA LEU A 175 4.62 13.81 -17.36
C LEU A 175 5.31 14.67 -18.43
N GLU A 176 6.41 14.19 -19.00
CA GLU A 176 7.12 14.88 -20.08
C GLU A 176 6.21 15.14 -21.28
N LYS A 177 5.47 14.15 -21.72
CA LYS A 177 4.54 14.27 -22.85
C LYS A 177 3.38 15.23 -22.59
N ASN A 178 2.83 15.24 -21.37
CA ASN A 178 1.62 15.99 -21.06
C ASN A 178 1.87 17.38 -20.48
N LEU A 179 3.07 17.65 -19.93
CA LEU A 179 3.37 18.93 -19.25
C LEU A 179 4.38 19.79 -20.00
N THR A 180 5.25 19.21 -20.86
CA THR A 180 6.27 19.98 -21.60
C THR A 180 5.85 20.40 -23.01
N GLY A 181 4.74 19.86 -23.51
CA GLY A 181 4.16 20.30 -24.80
C GLY A 181 3.26 21.53 -24.67
N ASN A 182 2.85 22.12 -25.83
CA ASN A 182 1.91 23.25 -25.92
C ASN A 182 0.52 23.01 -25.24
N ALA A 183 0.38 21.89 -24.50
CA ALA A 183 -0.79 21.51 -23.71
C ALA A 183 -1.01 22.38 -22.46
N ASP A 184 0.00 23.16 -22.05
CA ASP A 184 -0.06 24.04 -20.85
C ASP A 184 -1.13 25.15 -20.92
N LYS A 185 -1.77 25.34 -22.07
CA LYS A 185 -2.80 26.37 -22.22
C LYS A 185 -4.21 25.96 -21.79
N LYS A 186 -4.45 24.67 -21.45
CA LYS A 186 -5.74 24.22 -20.89
C LYS A 186 -5.61 23.95 -19.41
N LYS A 187 -6.04 24.87 -18.56
CA LYS A 187 -6.16 24.75 -17.10
C LYS A 187 -6.74 23.39 -16.63
N ASP A 188 -7.59 22.77 -17.45
CA ASP A 188 -8.27 21.50 -17.15
C ASP A 188 -7.38 20.24 -17.22
N LYS A 189 -6.14 20.33 -17.71
CA LYS A 189 -5.24 19.18 -17.86
C LYS A 189 -4.09 19.13 -16.85
N ARG A 190 -3.98 20.13 -15.97
CA ARG A 190 -2.88 20.17 -14.98
C ARG A 190 -3.02 19.07 -13.95
N ILE A 191 -1.97 18.26 -13.79
CA ILE A 191 -1.85 17.29 -12.71
C ILE A 191 -1.50 18.06 -11.45
N THR A 192 -2.30 17.90 -10.41
CA THR A 192 -2.17 18.66 -9.15
C THR A 192 -1.60 17.85 -8.01
N ARG A 193 -1.73 16.52 -8.09
CA ARG A 193 -1.28 15.61 -7.03
C ARG A 193 -0.94 14.24 -7.59
N ILE A 194 0.10 13.65 -7.03
CA ILE A 194 0.48 12.25 -7.26
C ILE A 194 0.49 11.55 -5.90
N ILE A 195 -0.05 10.34 -5.84
CA ILE A 195 -0.05 9.49 -4.66
C ILE A 195 0.60 8.17 -5.07
N ALA A 196 1.66 7.76 -4.37
CA ALA A 196 2.39 6.54 -4.71
C ALA A 196 2.49 5.60 -3.50
N ILE A 197 2.11 4.33 -3.71
CA ILE A 197 2.16 3.28 -2.70
C ILE A 197 2.77 2.02 -3.30
N GLY A 198 3.83 1.53 -2.67
CA GLY A 198 4.55 0.33 -3.13
C GLY A 198 5.88 0.13 -2.40
N PRO A 199 6.81 -0.60 -2.99
CA PRO A 199 8.16 -0.73 -2.46
C PRO A 199 8.84 0.64 -2.24
N ALA A 200 9.65 0.76 -1.19
CA ALA A 200 10.30 2.03 -0.84
C ALA A 200 11.13 2.61 -1.99
N LEU A 201 11.85 1.75 -2.74
CA LEU A 201 12.60 2.17 -3.94
C LEU A 201 11.69 2.75 -5.03
N MET A 202 10.52 2.14 -5.27
CA MET A 202 9.55 2.67 -6.23
C MET A 202 9.05 4.06 -5.80
N MET A 203 8.70 4.23 -4.53
CA MET A 203 8.24 5.52 -3.99
C MET A 203 9.34 6.59 -4.08
N ALA A 204 10.59 6.23 -3.82
CA ALA A 204 11.76 7.10 -3.99
C ALA A 204 11.87 7.56 -5.46
N SER A 205 11.85 6.62 -6.41
CA SER A 205 11.94 6.92 -7.85
C SER A 205 10.76 7.80 -8.32
N VAL A 206 9.54 7.54 -7.85
CA VAL A 206 8.37 8.40 -8.14
C VAL A 206 8.59 9.82 -7.60
N ALA A 207 9.08 9.97 -6.37
CA ALA A 207 9.37 11.28 -5.79
C ALA A 207 10.45 12.04 -6.58
N GLU A 208 11.52 11.37 -7.01
CA GLU A 208 12.55 11.96 -7.86
C GLU A 208 12.03 12.41 -9.22
N VAL A 209 11.22 11.57 -9.88
CA VAL A 209 10.61 11.86 -11.19
C VAL A 209 9.68 13.08 -11.12
N THR A 210 8.94 13.24 -10.04
CA THR A 210 7.93 14.30 -9.91
C THR A 210 8.48 15.64 -9.44
N LYS A 211 9.64 15.63 -8.79
CA LYS A 211 10.29 16.81 -8.21
C LYS A 211 10.58 17.93 -9.21
N PRO A 212 11.12 17.65 -10.43
CA PRO A 212 11.36 18.70 -11.44
C PRO A 212 10.07 19.38 -11.93
N PHE A 213 8.95 18.70 -11.87
CA PHE A 213 7.64 19.22 -12.27
C PHE A 213 6.92 19.99 -11.16
N ASN A 214 7.49 20.03 -9.95
CA ASN A 214 6.92 20.67 -8.77
C ASN A 214 5.47 20.20 -8.49
N ILE A 215 5.19 18.91 -8.67
CA ILE A 215 3.88 18.31 -8.40
C ILE A 215 3.89 17.74 -6.98
N LYS A 216 2.91 18.12 -6.16
CA LYS A 216 2.75 17.56 -4.80
C LYS A 216 2.65 16.03 -4.89
N THR A 217 3.64 15.34 -4.33
CA THR A 217 3.77 13.89 -4.38
C THR A 217 3.67 13.31 -2.98
N ILE A 218 2.65 12.52 -2.73
CA ILE A 218 2.39 11.85 -1.47
C ILE A 218 2.81 10.40 -1.59
N VAL A 219 3.54 9.91 -0.58
CA VAL A 219 3.96 8.51 -0.47
C VAL A 219 3.45 7.91 0.83
N SER A 220 2.96 6.67 0.79
CA SER A 220 2.52 5.95 1.98
C SER A 220 3.62 4.99 2.43
N LEU A 221 4.29 5.31 3.54
CA LEU A 221 5.50 4.62 3.97
C LEU A 221 5.19 3.31 4.70
N ASN A 222 5.98 2.29 4.38
CA ASN A 222 5.93 0.95 4.96
C ASN A 222 7.13 0.71 5.91
N SER A 223 7.16 1.39 7.04
CA SER A 223 8.20 1.19 8.06
C SER A 223 7.91 -0.03 8.94
N ILE A 224 8.95 -0.52 9.63
CA ILE A 224 8.78 -1.51 10.71
C ILE A 224 7.87 -0.93 11.78
N MET A 225 6.82 -1.65 12.17
CA MET A 225 5.90 -1.25 13.23
C MET A 225 5.69 -2.39 14.23
N VAL A 226 5.58 -2.04 15.52
CA VAL A 226 5.34 -2.99 16.60
C VAL A 226 3.98 -2.71 17.26
N ASP A 227 3.77 -1.51 17.83
CA ASP A 227 2.51 -1.19 18.53
C ASP A 227 1.49 -0.44 17.64
N GLY A 228 1.96 0.37 16.69
CA GLY A 228 1.11 1.17 15.82
C GLY A 228 0.47 2.40 16.48
N THR A 229 0.83 2.74 17.74
CA THR A 229 0.18 3.80 18.54
C THR A 229 1.11 4.97 18.89
N GLY A 230 2.36 4.95 18.38
CA GLY A 230 3.34 6.01 18.60
C GLY A 230 4.18 5.88 19.85
N MET A 231 4.03 4.80 20.63
CA MET A 231 4.74 4.64 21.90
C MET A 231 6.14 4.03 21.76
N CYS A 232 6.30 3.00 20.93
CA CYS A 232 7.55 2.24 20.85
C CYS A 232 8.65 2.90 19.99
N GLY A 233 8.32 3.84 19.12
CA GLY A 233 9.26 4.51 18.24
C GLY A 233 9.88 3.65 17.12
N ALA A 234 9.43 2.39 16.94
CA ALA A 234 9.97 1.47 15.93
C ALA A 234 9.76 2.02 14.50
N CYS A 235 8.64 2.68 14.25
CA CYS A 235 8.26 3.19 12.93
C CYS A 235 8.81 4.59 12.60
N ARG A 236 9.87 5.04 13.29
CA ARG A 236 10.45 6.36 13.04
C ARG A 236 11.07 6.46 11.66
N VAL A 237 10.82 7.59 11.02
CA VAL A 237 11.38 8.00 9.72
C VAL A 237 11.83 9.45 9.80
N GLU A 238 12.64 9.90 8.85
CA GLU A 238 12.99 11.31 8.73
C GLU A 238 12.25 11.93 7.55
N VAL A 239 11.55 13.03 7.82
CA VAL A 239 10.80 13.79 6.83
C VAL A 239 11.07 15.28 7.05
N GLY A 240 11.63 15.97 6.04
CA GLY A 240 12.00 17.38 6.13
C GLY A 240 13.02 17.66 7.25
N GLY A 241 13.96 16.76 7.49
CA GLY A 241 14.99 16.86 8.53
C GLY A 241 14.45 16.64 9.96
N LYS A 242 13.20 16.17 10.11
CA LYS A 242 12.57 15.92 11.42
C LYS A 242 12.19 14.44 11.56
N THR A 243 12.39 13.90 12.76
CA THR A 243 11.89 12.56 13.09
C THR A 243 10.36 12.57 13.15
N LYS A 244 9.74 11.63 12.43
CA LYS A 244 8.31 11.35 12.40
C LYS A 244 8.04 9.89 12.73
N PHE A 245 6.85 9.60 13.24
CA PHE A 245 6.39 8.23 13.50
C PHE A 245 5.30 7.87 12.51
N VAL A 246 5.59 6.92 11.61
CA VAL A 246 4.69 6.54 10.51
C VAL A 246 3.29 6.15 11.01
N CYS A 247 3.21 5.52 12.17
CA CYS A 247 1.93 5.04 12.72
C CYS A 247 1.00 6.15 13.25
N VAL A 248 1.51 7.33 13.59
CA VAL A 248 0.70 8.43 14.15
C VAL A 248 0.83 9.75 13.38
N ASP A 249 2.00 10.04 12.78
CA ASP A 249 2.20 11.22 11.93
C ASP A 249 1.81 10.95 10.46
N GLY A 250 1.85 9.66 10.03
CA GLY A 250 1.57 9.18 8.69
C GLY A 250 0.34 8.25 8.64
N PRO A 251 0.33 7.26 7.72
CA PRO A 251 1.46 6.75 6.94
C PRO A 251 1.85 7.60 5.72
N GLU A 252 1.07 8.58 5.34
CA GLU A 252 1.30 9.41 4.17
C GLU A 252 2.15 10.63 4.49
N PHE A 253 3.16 10.89 3.65
CA PHE A 253 4.07 12.02 3.76
C PHE A 253 4.37 12.63 2.39
N ASP A 254 4.88 13.87 2.38
CA ASP A 254 5.44 14.49 1.18
C ASP A 254 6.70 13.72 0.75
N GLY A 255 6.60 13.02 -0.38
CA GLY A 255 7.67 12.19 -0.91
C GLY A 255 8.97 12.96 -1.20
N HIS A 256 8.87 14.25 -1.50
CA HIS A 256 10.05 15.10 -1.74
C HIS A 256 10.83 15.44 -0.48
N GLN A 257 10.26 15.17 0.71
CA GLN A 257 10.87 15.46 2.00
C GLN A 257 11.33 14.21 2.76
N VAL A 258 10.97 13.00 2.27
CA VAL A 258 11.33 11.72 2.91
C VAL A 258 12.81 11.41 2.69
N ASN A 259 13.50 11.05 3.77
CA ASN A 259 14.84 10.45 3.69
C ASN A 259 14.70 8.95 3.39
N PHE A 260 14.66 8.59 2.09
CA PHE A 260 14.51 7.21 1.65
C PHE A 260 15.73 6.35 1.96
N ASP A 261 16.93 6.89 1.98
CA ASP A 261 18.15 6.12 2.33
C ASP A 261 18.07 5.62 3.76
N LEU A 262 17.68 6.49 4.69
CA LEU A 262 17.47 6.10 6.08
C LEU A 262 16.31 5.09 6.23
N LEU A 263 15.19 5.26 5.50
CA LEU A 263 14.09 4.32 5.51
C LEU A 263 14.54 2.92 5.03
N LEU A 264 15.24 2.84 3.90
CA LEU A 264 15.75 1.59 3.34
C LEU A 264 16.77 0.91 4.26
N SER A 265 17.67 1.69 4.87
CA SER A 265 18.62 1.17 5.86
C SER A 265 17.91 0.54 7.05
N ARG A 266 16.88 1.21 7.56
CA ARG A 266 16.09 0.71 8.69
C ARG A 266 15.28 -0.54 8.36
N GLN A 267 14.73 -0.64 7.16
CA GLN A 267 14.01 -1.85 6.71
C GLN A 267 14.89 -3.10 6.71
N LYS A 268 16.20 -2.94 6.58
CA LYS A 268 17.17 -4.06 6.59
C LYS A 268 17.52 -4.55 8.00
N THR A 269 17.15 -3.83 9.06
CA THR A 269 17.62 -4.07 10.44
C THR A 269 17.38 -5.50 10.93
N TYR A 270 16.29 -6.13 10.55
CA TYR A 270 15.91 -7.47 11.01
C TYR A 270 15.93 -8.56 9.94
N CYS A 271 16.43 -8.27 8.74
CA CYS A 271 16.38 -9.21 7.61
C CYS A 271 17.01 -10.58 7.91
N ASP A 272 18.09 -10.62 8.68
CA ASP A 272 18.76 -11.89 9.00
C ASP A 272 17.96 -12.69 10.02
N HIS A 273 17.38 -12.03 11.04
CA HIS A 273 16.49 -12.66 12.00
C HIS A 273 15.18 -13.15 11.34
N GLU A 274 14.65 -12.39 10.39
CA GLU A 274 13.47 -12.78 9.61
C GLU A 274 13.73 -14.05 8.80
N LYS A 275 14.91 -14.17 8.18
CA LYS A 275 15.33 -15.38 7.44
C LYS A 275 15.41 -16.57 8.39
N GLU A 276 16.12 -16.42 9.54
CA GLU A 276 16.24 -17.47 10.54
C GLU A 276 14.87 -17.93 11.06
N CYS A 277 13.98 -17.00 11.41
CA CYS A 277 12.61 -17.32 11.83
C CYS A 277 11.83 -18.07 10.75
N MET A 278 12.01 -17.70 9.48
CA MET A 278 11.33 -18.37 8.36
C MET A 278 11.87 -19.79 8.14
N ASP A 279 13.17 -20.00 8.28
CA ASP A 279 13.79 -21.34 8.15
C ASP A 279 13.34 -22.26 9.28
N LEU A 280 13.29 -21.77 10.51
CA LEU A 280 12.74 -22.51 11.66
C LEU A 280 11.25 -22.85 11.46
N TYR A 281 10.46 -21.92 10.92
CA TYR A 281 9.06 -22.16 10.61
C TYR A 281 8.89 -23.26 9.57
N LYS A 282 9.65 -23.23 8.47
CA LYS A 282 9.65 -24.27 7.43
C LYS A 282 10.07 -25.63 7.96
N HIS A 283 11.00 -25.65 8.90
CA HIS A 283 11.47 -26.91 9.53
C HIS A 283 10.36 -27.53 10.37
N LYS A 284 9.66 -26.73 11.20
CA LYS A 284 8.52 -27.22 12.01
C LYS A 284 7.38 -27.74 11.16
N CYS A 285 7.07 -27.11 10.02
CA CYS A 285 6.03 -27.55 9.11
C CYS A 285 6.36 -28.86 8.34
N ARG A 286 7.62 -29.35 8.42
CA ARG A 286 8.06 -30.61 7.78
C ARG A 286 8.15 -31.78 8.74
N LEU A 287 8.06 -31.53 10.04
CA LEU A 287 8.03 -32.60 11.04
C LEU A 287 6.60 -33.15 11.10
N PRO A 288 6.39 -34.48 10.94
CA PRO A 288 5.11 -35.09 11.21
C PRO A 288 4.71 -34.87 12.66
N GLU A 289 3.41 -34.65 12.92
CA GLU A 289 2.84 -34.56 14.27
C GLU A 289 3.03 -35.86 15.05
#